data_e2112bf993424027e6a8863b6b0557ac
#
_entry.id   e2112bf993424027e6a8863b6b0557ac
#
_cell.length_a   1.000
_cell.length_b   1.000
_cell.length_c   1.000
_cell.angle_alpha   90.00
_cell.angle_beta   90.00
_cell.angle_gamma   90.00
#
_symmetry.space_group_name_H-M   'P 1'
#
loop_
_entity.id
_entity.type
_entity.pdbx_description
1 polymer ?
#
loop_
_entity_poly.entity_id
_entity_poly.type
_entity_poly.pdbx_seq_one_letter_code
_entity_poly.pdbx_strand_id
1 'polypeptide(L)'
;AVSYSKIAYIMAYLKVHYPQYFFANILTNAIGGGQKTKMMIDEAKHQAIPILPPNINESYWFYRATPKGIYLSLGAIKRVGYQSVKSIVDERKANGPFKDFFDFARRLPKRVKTRSTLEALILVGAFDHFGLNRATLLHSIDEVLDDVSDVEQDGFIFETLTPKVNIEEKEELPDNVLSDYEREYLGFYITKHPMEKLFEKKQQYGMFQIANSKDNQPLLIQIDEVKRIRTKKGQNMAFVTLNDGRDTLDGVLFPNVYKKYELDLQDDKPMICYGKYETRNDKLQLIVNDLVSVEQFEE
;
A
#
# COMPACT_ATOMS: atom_id res chain seq x y z
N ALA A 1 1.58 3.28 38.26
CA ALA A 1 1.83 1.89 37.81
C ALA A 1 0.52 1.15 37.51
N VAL A 2 -0.41 1.03 38.44
CA VAL A 2 -1.66 0.24 38.31
C VAL A 2 -2.51 0.64 37.07
N SER A 3 -2.67 1.94 36.82
CA SER A 3 -3.47 2.41 35.66
C SER A 3 -2.85 1.98 34.31
N TYR A 4 -1.54 2.07 34.18
CA TYR A 4 -0.83 1.63 32.95
C TYR A 4 -0.90 0.11 32.78
N SER A 5 -0.76 -0.66 33.88
CA SER A 5 -0.87 -2.12 33.82
C SER A 5 -2.27 -2.56 33.39
N LYS A 6 -3.32 -1.87 33.82
CA LYS A 6 -4.69 -2.14 33.40
C LYS A 6 -4.90 -1.86 31.92
N ILE A 7 -4.35 -0.75 31.38
CA ILE A 7 -4.40 -0.43 29.95
C ILE A 7 -3.66 -1.50 29.16
N ALA A 8 -2.45 -1.86 29.56
CA ALA A 8 -1.67 -2.90 28.91
C ALA A 8 -2.40 -4.25 28.87
N TYR A 9 -3.03 -4.64 29.98
CA TYR A 9 -3.84 -5.85 30.05
C TYR A 9 -5.03 -5.80 29.07
N ILE A 10 -5.79 -4.69 29.06
CA ILE A 10 -6.92 -4.52 28.13
C ILE A 10 -6.46 -4.60 26.69
N MET A 11 -5.34 -3.95 26.34
CA MET A 11 -4.76 -4.01 25.00
C MET A 11 -4.36 -5.43 24.59
N ALA A 12 -3.70 -6.17 25.48
CA ALA A 12 -3.35 -7.56 25.25
C ALA A 12 -4.60 -8.45 25.10
N TYR A 13 -5.59 -8.27 25.95
CA TYR A 13 -6.86 -8.99 25.89
C TYR A 13 -7.58 -8.74 24.55
N LEU A 14 -7.71 -7.48 24.13
CA LEU A 14 -8.33 -7.13 22.86
C LEU A 14 -7.56 -7.71 21.66
N LYS A 15 -6.23 -7.68 21.70
CA LYS A 15 -5.39 -8.25 20.65
C LYS A 15 -5.61 -9.77 20.48
N VAL A 16 -5.79 -10.49 21.59
CA VAL A 16 -6.00 -11.95 21.60
C VAL A 16 -7.43 -12.33 21.21
N HIS A 17 -8.42 -11.66 21.80
CA HIS A 17 -9.83 -12.08 21.68
C HIS A 17 -10.59 -11.36 20.55
N TYR A 18 -10.14 -10.17 20.16
CA TYR A 18 -10.79 -9.33 19.14
C TYR A 18 -9.75 -8.71 18.18
N PRO A 19 -8.87 -9.52 17.57
CA PRO A 19 -7.71 -9.02 16.82
C PRO A 19 -8.08 -8.08 15.68
N GLN A 20 -9.13 -8.34 14.93
CA GLN A 20 -9.56 -7.48 13.81
C GLN A 20 -9.93 -6.06 14.29
N TYR A 21 -10.68 -5.95 15.39
CA TYR A 21 -11.06 -4.65 15.97
C TYR A 21 -9.85 -3.93 16.57
N PHE A 22 -8.96 -4.69 17.20
CA PHE A 22 -7.71 -4.16 17.76
C PHE A 22 -6.83 -3.56 16.65
N PHE A 23 -6.58 -4.32 15.56
CA PHE A 23 -5.77 -3.84 14.45
C PHE A 23 -6.43 -2.71 13.67
N ALA A 24 -7.74 -2.73 13.45
CA ALA A 24 -8.46 -1.63 12.79
C ALA A 24 -8.31 -0.31 13.58
N ASN A 25 -8.34 -0.37 14.91
CA ASN A 25 -8.15 0.81 15.76
C ASN A 25 -6.71 1.32 15.71
N ILE A 26 -5.71 0.44 15.83
CA ILE A 26 -4.30 0.82 15.76
C ILE A 26 -3.96 1.42 14.38
N LEU A 27 -4.42 0.81 13.30
CA LEU A 27 -4.24 1.31 11.94
C LEU A 27 -4.88 2.69 11.75
N THR A 28 -6.07 2.90 12.34
CA THR A 28 -6.73 4.22 12.32
C THR A 28 -5.88 5.29 12.99
N ASN A 29 -5.27 4.98 14.14
CA ASN A 29 -4.38 5.91 14.83
C ASN A 29 -3.01 6.08 14.15
N ALA A 30 -2.68 5.23 13.19
CA ALA A 30 -1.46 5.28 12.42
C ALA A 30 -1.64 5.91 11.02
N ILE A 31 -2.84 6.40 10.67
CA ILE A 31 -3.09 7.08 9.39
C ILE A 31 -2.10 8.24 9.22
N GLY A 32 -1.44 8.28 8.04
CA GLY A 32 -0.38 9.24 7.74
C GLY A 32 1.00 8.86 8.31
N GLY A 33 1.11 7.77 9.05
CA GLY A 33 2.36 7.30 9.68
C GLY A 33 3.28 6.48 8.77
N GLY A 34 3.00 6.36 7.47
CA GLY A 34 3.89 5.70 6.49
C GLY A 34 4.36 4.31 6.93
N GLN A 35 5.64 4.21 7.31
CA GLN A 35 6.27 2.95 7.72
C GLN A 35 5.58 2.27 8.92
N LYS A 36 5.08 3.06 9.88
CA LYS A 36 4.34 2.50 11.04
C LYS A 36 3.04 1.82 10.59
N THR A 37 2.32 2.40 9.64
CA THR A 37 1.11 1.79 9.07
C THR A 37 1.44 0.49 8.37
N LYS A 38 2.52 0.45 7.56
CA LYS A 38 3.01 -0.76 6.90
C LYS A 38 3.30 -1.86 7.93
N MET A 39 4.09 -1.59 8.97
CA MET A 39 4.41 -2.57 10.02
C MET A 39 3.15 -3.17 10.69
N MET A 40 2.14 -2.35 10.95
CA MET A 40 0.89 -2.82 11.55
C MET A 40 0.06 -3.67 10.59
N ILE A 41 0.08 -3.35 9.29
CA ILE A 41 -0.56 -4.16 8.24
C ILE A 41 0.14 -5.51 8.12
N ASP A 42 1.46 -5.54 8.10
CA ASP A 42 2.24 -6.76 8.00
C ASP A 42 1.99 -7.65 9.23
N GLU A 43 1.96 -7.07 10.43
CA GLU A 43 1.63 -7.82 11.65
C GLU A 43 0.21 -8.39 11.62
N ALA A 44 -0.77 -7.64 11.11
CA ALA A 44 -2.14 -8.13 10.95
C ALA A 44 -2.20 -9.30 9.95
N LYS A 45 -1.49 -9.19 8.82
CA LYS A 45 -1.37 -10.27 7.83
C LYS A 45 -0.72 -11.53 8.41
N HIS A 46 0.36 -11.39 9.21
CA HIS A 46 1.00 -12.52 9.93
C HIS A 46 0.05 -13.22 10.91
N GLN A 47 -0.94 -12.51 11.45
CA GLN A 47 -2.00 -13.10 12.27
C GLN A 47 -3.20 -13.60 11.45
N ALA A 48 -3.02 -13.80 10.15
CA ALA A 48 -4.04 -14.24 9.21
C ALA A 48 -5.31 -13.36 9.18
N ILE A 49 -5.17 -12.07 9.47
CA ILE A 49 -6.25 -11.10 9.35
C ILE A 49 -6.22 -10.50 7.94
N PRO A 50 -7.25 -10.74 7.10
CA PRO A 50 -7.30 -10.18 5.76
C PRO A 50 -7.37 -8.66 5.81
N ILE A 51 -6.48 -7.99 5.05
CA ILE A 51 -6.57 -6.56 4.78
C ILE A 51 -7.24 -6.42 3.42
N LEU A 52 -8.42 -5.81 3.42
CA LEU A 52 -9.27 -5.64 2.24
C LEU A 52 -8.98 -4.28 1.59
N PRO A 53 -8.97 -4.21 0.25
CA PRO A 53 -8.76 -2.95 -0.46
C PRO A 53 -9.80 -1.90 -0.05
N PRO A 54 -9.55 -0.61 -0.30
CA PRO A 54 -10.55 0.41 -0.11
C PRO A 54 -11.75 0.11 -1.02
N ASN A 55 -12.95 0.36 -0.53
CA ASN A 55 -14.18 0.14 -1.26
C ASN A 55 -15.13 1.30 -0.99
N ILE A 56 -15.62 1.94 -2.04
CA ILE A 56 -16.43 3.15 -1.90
C ILE A 56 -17.73 2.90 -1.13
N ASN A 57 -18.25 1.67 -1.18
CA ASN A 57 -19.48 1.27 -0.48
C ASN A 57 -19.23 0.76 0.94
N GLU A 58 -17.99 0.33 1.28
CA GLU A 58 -17.70 -0.32 2.56
C GLU A 58 -16.77 0.49 3.47
N SER A 59 -15.80 1.23 2.88
CA SER A 59 -14.77 1.95 3.61
C SER A 59 -15.30 3.26 4.23
N TYR A 60 -14.62 3.71 5.28
CA TYR A 60 -14.89 4.94 6.02
C TYR A 60 -13.62 5.81 6.09
N TRP A 61 -13.70 6.92 6.84
CA TRP A 61 -12.52 7.71 7.17
C TRP A 61 -11.49 6.92 7.97
N PHE A 62 -11.92 5.92 8.72
CA PHE A 62 -11.12 5.04 9.55
C PHE A 62 -11.09 3.62 8.96
N TYR A 63 -10.14 2.79 9.42
CA TYR A 63 -10.10 1.36 9.08
C TYR A 63 -11.29 0.65 9.72
N ARG A 64 -11.96 -0.18 8.95
CA ARG A 64 -13.21 -0.85 9.38
C ARG A 64 -13.01 -2.35 9.52
N ALA A 65 -13.13 -2.85 10.75
CA ALA A 65 -13.20 -4.28 10.98
C ALA A 65 -14.56 -4.86 10.55
N THR A 66 -14.53 -5.98 9.86
CA THR A 66 -15.70 -6.78 9.44
C THR A 66 -15.40 -8.26 9.61
N PRO A 67 -16.41 -9.16 9.58
CA PRO A 67 -16.14 -10.60 9.60
C PRO A 67 -15.23 -11.09 8.47
N LYS A 68 -15.17 -10.36 7.35
CA LYS A 68 -14.34 -10.70 6.17
C LYS A 68 -12.89 -10.24 6.30
N GLY A 69 -12.60 -9.29 7.20
CA GLY A 69 -11.29 -8.66 7.36
C GLY A 69 -11.40 -7.17 7.66
N ILE A 70 -10.31 -6.44 7.50
CA ILE A 70 -10.22 -5.01 7.76
C ILE A 70 -10.20 -4.26 6.43
N TYR A 71 -11.26 -3.49 6.14
CA TYR A 71 -11.27 -2.58 5.00
C TYR A 71 -10.32 -1.41 5.23
N LEU A 72 -9.54 -1.08 4.21
CA LEU A 72 -8.68 0.09 4.21
C LEU A 72 -9.51 1.38 4.31
N SER A 73 -8.95 2.34 5.03
CA SER A 73 -9.53 3.66 5.24
C SER A 73 -9.48 4.50 3.96
N LEU A 74 -10.58 5.19 3.60
CA LEU A 74 -10.55 6.23 2.58
C LEU A 74 -9.74 7.45 3.05
N GLY A 75 -9.67 7.69 4.37
CA GLY A 75 -8.87 8.76 4.95
C GLY A 75 -7.36 8.50 4.92
N ALA A 76 -6.92 7.27 4.65
CA ALA A 76 -5.51 6.93 4.47
C ALA A 76 -5.02 7.25 3.04
N ILE A 77 -5.92 7.50 2.10
CA ILE A 77 -5.61 7.77 0.70
C ILE A 77 -5.18 9.23 0.57
N LYS A 78 -3.95 9.47 0.12
CA LYS A 78 -3.47 10.83 -0.18
C LYS A 78 -4.41 11.52 -1.18
N ARG A 79 -4.58 12.82 -1.06
CA ARG A 79 -5.49 13.67 -1.86
C ARG A 79 -6.99 13.44 -1.61
N VAL A 80 -7.37 12.53 -0.71
CA VAL A 80 -8.77 12.33 -0.31
C VAL A 80 -8.99 12.98 1.05
N GLY A 81 -9.68 14.12 1.06
CA GLY A 81 -9.90 14.90 2.27
C GLY A 81 -11.06 14.38 3.13
N TYR A 82 -11.06 14.73 4.42
CA TYR A 82 -12.11 14.35 5.37
C TYR A 82 -13.53 14.71 4.89
N GLN A 83 -13.72 15.91 4.33
CA GLN A 83 -15.03 16.36 3.85
C GLN A 83 -15.55 15.52 2.66
N SER A 84 -14.63 15.08 1.80
CA SER A 84 -14.96 14.18 0.69
C SER A 84 -15.45 12.83 1.23
N VAL A 85 -14.69 12.23 2.14
CA VAL A 85 -15.08 10.95 2.75
C VAL A 85 -16.37 11.06 3.51
N LYS A 86 -16.54 12.15 4.28
CA LYS A 86 -17.80 12.41 5.01
C LYS A 86 -18.99 12.46 4.06
N SER A 87 -18.89 13.22 2.98
CA SER A 87 -19.97 13.33 1.98
C SER A 87 -20.30 11.98 1.32
N ILE A 88 -19.27 11.17 0.98
CA ILE A 88 -19.44 9.82 0.43
C ILE A 88 -20.21 8.93 1.41
N VAL A 89 -19.80 8.93 2.67
CA VAL A 89 -20.41 8.09 3.71
C VAL A 89 -21.84 8.53 4.04
N ASP A 90 -22.08 9.84 4.13
CA ASP A 90 -23.40 10.38 4.44
C ASP A 90 -24.38 10.09 3.29
N GLU A 91 -23.94 10.26 2.03
CA GLU A 91 -24.73 9.98 0.83
C GLU A 91 -25.16 8.51 0.75
N ARG A 92 -24.22 7.57 0.90
CA ARG A 92 -24.56 6.14 0.84
C ARG A 92 -25.42 5.67 2.02
N LYS A 93 -25.34 6.33 3.18
CA LYS A 93 -26.22 6.05 4.32
C LYS A 93 -27.63 6.54 4.10
N ALA A 94 -27.80 7.69 3.45
CA ALA A 94 -29.10 8.30 3.19
C ALA A 94 -29.83 7.60 2.03
N ASN A 95 -29.11 7.31 0.94
CA ASN A 95 -29.68 6.89 -0.34
C ASN A 95 -29.23 5.48 -0.80
N GLY A 96 -28.59 4.72 0.09
CA GLY A 96 -28.10 3.37 -0.20
C GLY A 96 -26.75 3.33 -0.91
N PRO A 97 -26.17 2.15 -1.11
CA PRO A 97 -24.87 1.96 -1.76
C PRO A 97 -24.90 2.52 -3.19
N PHE A 98 -23.74 2.96 -3.66
CA PHE A 98 -23.55 3.34 -5.06
C PHE A 98 -23.61 2.10 -5.95
N LYS A 99 -24.28 2.23 -7.10
CA LYS A 99 -24.49 1.12 -8.04
C LYS A 99 -23.29 0.92 -8.97
N ASP A 100 -22.68 2.03 -9.38
CA ASP A 100 -21.53 2.10 -10.26
C ASP A 100 -20.78 3.43 -10.07
N PHE A 101 -19.69 3.63 -10.84
CA PHE A 101 -18.90 4.85 -10.80
C PHE A 101 -19.67 6.11 -11.23
N PHE A 102 -20.60 5.98 -12.19
CA PHE A 102 -21.39 7.10 -12.69
C PHE A 102 -22.49 7.50 -11.70
N ASP A 103 -23.12 6.52 -11.04
CA ASP A 103 -24.07 6.77 -9.95
C ASP A 103 -23.37 7.50 -8.79
N PHE A 104 -22.14 7.06 -8.43
CA PHE A 104 -21.31 7.75 -7.47
C PHE A 104 -21.05 9.21 -7.87
N ALA A 105 -20.65 9.45 -9.11
CA ALA A 105 -20.33 10.78 -9.58
C ALA A 105 -21.55 11.71 -9.64
N ARG A 106 -22.72 11.21 -10.03
CA ARG A 106 -23.97 11.99 -10.07
C ARG A 106 -24.51 12.37 -8.70
N ARG A 107 -24.38 11.46 -7.73
CA ARG A 107 -24.93 11.68 -6.38
C ARG A 107 -24.07 12.58 -5.50
N LEU A 108 -22.82 12.83 -5.85
CA LEU A 108 -21.93 13.65 -5.04
C LEU A 108 -21.75 15.07 -5.57
N PRO A 109 -21.65 16.08 -4.70
CA PRO A 109 -21.45 17.45 -5.10
C PRO A 109 -20.05 17.68 -5.71
N LYS A 110 -19.94 18.64 -6.65
CA LYS A 110 -18.68 18.97 -7.37
C LYS A 110 -17.48 19.16 -6.45
N ARG A 111 -17.67 19.84 -5.32
CA ARG A 111 -16.59 20.09 -4.32
C ARG A 111 -15.93 18.83 -3.79
N VAL A 112 -16.59 17.68 -3.87
CA VAL A 112 -16.12 16.39 -3.36
C VAL A 112 -15.44 15.59 -4.46
N LYS A 113 -15.95 15.64 -5.67
CA LYS A 113 -15.48 14.89 -6.83
C LYS A 113 -14.54 15.71 -7.71
N THR A 114 -13.49 16.27 -7.11
CA THR A 114 -12.41 16.87 -7.90
C THR A 114 -11.66 15.80 -8.68
N ARG A 115 -11.09 16.15 -9.85
CA ARG A 115 -10.27 15.24 -10.65
C ARG A 115 -9.24 14.50 -9.79
N SER A 116 -8.51 15.23 -8.96
CA SER A 116 -7.47 14.66 -8.07
C SER A 116 -8.03 13.63 -7.06
N THR A 117 -9.26 13.86 -6.54
CA THR A 117 -9.91 12.92 -5.62
C THR A 117 -10.38 11.67 -6.36
N LEU A 118 -10.95 11.81 -7.56
CA LEU A 118 -11.39 10.67 -8.39
C LEU A 118 -10.21 9.82 -8.82
N GLU A 119 -9.14 10.44 -9.34
CA GLU A 119 -7.90 9.74 -9.70
C GLU A 119 -7.34 8.93 -8.50
N ALA A 120 -7.24 9.54 -7.33
CA ALA A 120 -6.74 8.87 -6.14
C ALA A 120 -7.60 7.66 -5.74
N LEU A 121 -8.92 7.79 -5.76
CA LEU A 121 -9.84 6.69 -5.44
C LEU A 121 -9.80 5.57 -6.47
N ILE A 122 -9.72 5.91 -7.77
CA ILE A 122 -9.62 4.92 -8.85
C ILE A 122 -8.30 4.14 -8.74
N LEU A 123 -7.18 4.87 -8.63
CA LEU A 123 -5.84 4.27 -8.67
C LEU A 123 -5.55 3.34 -7.48
N VAL A 124 -6.21 3.53 -6.35
CA VAL A 124 -6.13 2.60 -5.21
C VAL A 124 -7.19 1.49 -5.24
N GLY A 125 -8.03 1.44 -6.27
CA GLY A 125 -9.02 0.38 -6.47
C GLY A 125 -10.30 0.53 -5.66
N ALA A 126 -10.68 1.74 -5.22
CA ALA A 126 -11.89 1.93 -4.44
C ALA A 126 -13.20 1.60 -5.22
N PHE A 127 -13.11 1.51 -6.54
CA PHE A 127 -14.22 1.19 -7.45
C PHE A 127 -14.11 -0.19 -8.10
N ASP A 128 -13.06 -0.98 -7.85
CA ASP A 128 -12.80 -2.27 -8.52
C ASP A 128 -13.99 -3.26 -8.41
N HIS A 129 -14.76 -3.17 -7.33
CA HIS A 129 -15.94 -4.02 -7.12
C HIS A 129 -17.10 -3.76 -8.08
N PHE A 130 -17.05 -2.69 -8.89
CA PHE A 130 -18.03 -2.41 -9.94
C PHE A 130 -17.71 -3.12 -11.27
N GLY A 131 -16.53 -3.71 -11.42
CA GLY A 131 -16.15 -4.56 -12.56
C GLY A 131 -15.51 -3.84 -13.73
N LEU A 132 -15.44 -2.49 -13.73
CA LEU A 132 -14.64 -1.75 -14.69
C LEU A 132 -13.18 -1.64 -14.23
N ASN A 133 -12.25 -1.75 -15.15
CA ASN A 133 -10.83 -1.62 -14.86
C ASN A 133 -10.43 -0.15 -14.61
N ARG A 134 -9.30 0.06 -13.95
CA ARG A 134 -8.86 1.40 -13.49
C ARG A 134 -8.51 2.31 -14.67
N ALA A 135 -7.93 1.78 -15.75
CA ALA A 135 -7.60 2.55 -16.96
C ALA A 135 -8.87 3.12 -17.62
N THR A 136 -9.91 2.32 -17.74
CA THR A 136 -11.22 2.73 -18.26
C THR A 136 -11.85 3.81 -17.39
N LEU A 137 -11.83 3.65 -16.07
CA LEU A 137 -12.38 4.64 -15.15
C LEU A 137 -11.62 5.97 -15.21
N LEU A 138 -10.28 5.94 -15.29
CA LEU A 138 -9.44 7.13 -15.45
C LEU A 138 -9.77 7.88 -16.75
N HIS A 139 -9.97 7.15 -17.84
CA HIS A 139 -10.34 7.75 -19.13
C HIS A 139 -11.70 8.43 -19.10
N SER A 140 -12.63 7.91 -18.30
CA SER A 140 -14.00 8.43 -18.18
C SER A 140 -14.14 9.62 -17.21
N ILE A 141 -13.07 10.06 -16.52
CA ILE A 141 -13.17 11.13 -15.51
C ILE A 141 -13.69 12.44 -16.10
N ASP A 142 -13.18 12.85 -17.26
CA ASP A 142 -13.53 14.13 -17.87
C ASP A 142 -15.02 14.15 -18.29
N GLU A 143 -15.47 13.09 -18.95
CA GLU A 143 -16.87 12.92 -19.33
C GLU A 143 -17.81 12.96 -18.12
N VAL A 144 -17.42 12.30 -17.02
CA VAL A 144 -18.18 12.29 -15.77
C VAL A 144 -18.23 13.67 -15.11
N LEU A 145 -17.15 14.44 -15.16
CA LEU A 145 -17.11 15.79 -14.60
C LEU A 145 -17.91 16.78 -15.44
N ASP A 146 -17.94 16.62 -16.77
CA ASP A 146 -18.69 17.46 -17.70
C ASP A 146 -20.20 17.16 -17.65
N ASP A 147 -20.61 15.87 -17.68
CA ASP A 147 -22.01 15.43 -17.59
C ASP A 147 -22.72 15.99 -16.35
N VAL A 148 -22.04 16.03 -15.24
CA VAL A 148 -22.59 16.59 -14.00
C VAL A 148 -22.61 18.11 -13.99
N SER A 149 -21.84 18.80 -14.87
CA SER A 149 -21.88 20.27 -14.97
C SER A 149 -23.20 20.76 -15.59
N ASP A 150 -23.74 20.01 -16.54
CA ASP A 150 -24.94 20.38 -17.28
C ASP A 150 -26.21 20.21 -16.44
N VAL A 151 -26.26 19.21 -15.55
CA VAL A 151 -27.41 18.95 -14.67
C VAL A 151 -27.56 20.02 -13.57
N GLU A 152 -26.48 20.65 -13.12
CA GLU A 152 -26.55 21.72 -12.09
C GLU A 152 -26.99 23.08 -12.67
N GLN A 153 -26.89 23.32 -13.99
CA GLN A 153 -27.23 24.60 -14.59
C GLN A 153 -28.74 24.77 -14.86
N ASP A 154 -29.45 23.67 -15.12
CA ASP A 154 -30.86 23.77 -15.58
C ASP A 154 -31.93 23.67 -14.49
N GLY A 155 -31.60 23.41 -13.22
CA GLY A 155 -32.57 23.50 -12.11
C GLY A 155 -33.81 22.59 -12.19
N PHE A 156 -33.94 21.77 -13.21
CA PHE A 156 -35.02 20.82 -13.44
C PHE A 156 -34.48 19.39 -13.37
N ILE A 157 -34.85 18.68 -12.30
CA ILE A 157 -34.63 17.25 -12.18
C ILE A 157 -35.60 16.53 -13.12
N PHE A 158 -35.18 16.27 -14.36
CA PHE A 158 -35.86 15.30 -15.20
C PHE A 158 -35.28 13.91 -14.93
N GLU A 159 -36.05 13.07 -14.27
CA GLU A 159 -35.76 11.69 -13.92
C GLU A 159 -35.56 10.73 -15.12
N THR A 160 -35.52 11.20 -16.35
CA THR A 160 -35.72 10.34 -17.53
C THR A 160 -34.67 10.36 -18.62
N LEU A 161 -33.54 11.04 -18.45
CA LEU A 161 -32.44 10.91 -19.39
C LEU A 161 -31.17 10.55 -18.63
N THR A 162 -30.96 9.25 -18.39
CA THR A 162 -29.63 8.76 -18.14
C THR A 162 -28.80 8.96 -19.41
N PRO A 163 -27.91 9.95 -19.50
CA PRO A 163 -26.96 9.99 -20.59
C PRO A 163 -26.26 8.64 -20.58
N LYS A 164 -26.30 7.90 -21.67
CA LYS A 164 -25.43 6.73 -21.85
C LYS A 164 -24.06 7.32 -22.04
N VAL A 165 -23.32 7.45 -20.94
CA VAL A 165 -21.87 7.67 -21.03
C VAL A 165 -21.35 6.53 -21.89
N ASN A 166 -20.79 6.87 -23.03
CA ASN A 166 -20.25 5.88 -23.95
C ASN A 166 -18.89 5.45 -23.41
N ILE A 167 -18.89 4.42 -22.55
CA ILE A 167 -17.67 3.93 -21.92
C ILE A 167 -16.78 3.32 -22.99
N GLU A 168 -15.69 3.99 -23.30
CA GLU A 168 -14.63 3.42 -24.11
C GLU A 168 -13.73 2.56 -23.22
N GLU A 169 -13.91 1.24 -23.30
CA GLU A 169 -13.08 0.31 -22.54
C GLU A 169 -11.61 0.41 -22.99
N LYS A 170 -10.72 0.54 -22.02
CA LYS A 170 -9.28 0.59 -22.19
C LYS A 170 -8.63 -0.68 -21.64
N GLU A 171 -7.50 -1.04 -22.21
CA GLU A 171 -6.65 -2.07 -21.62
C GLU A 171 -6.18 -1.60 -20.23
N GLU A 172 -6.16 -2.52 -19.24
CA GLU A 172 -5.77 -2.18 -17.87
C GLU A 172 -4.30 -1.73 -17.81
N LEU A 173 -4.01 -0.88 -16.84
CA LEU A 173 -2.65 -0.45 -16.55
C LEU A 173 -1.77 -1.66 -16.19
N PRO A 174 -0.48 -1.65 -16.58
CA PRO A 174 0.44 -2.71 -16.18
C PRO A 174 0.52 -2.86 -14.65
N ASP A 175 0.68 -4.07 -14.17
CA ASP A 175 0.73 -4.40 -12.74
C ASP A 175 1.74 -3.59 -11.92
N ASN A 176 2.91 -3.30 -12.49
CA ASN A 176 3.93 -2.47 -11.85
C ASN A 176 3.44 -1.03 -11.69
N VAL A 177 2.76 -0.48 -12.68
CA VAL A 177 2.19 0.88 -12.65
C VAL A 177 1.10 0.97 -11.57
N LEU A 178 0.22 -0.03 -11.49
CA LEU A 178 -0.80 -0.10 -10.44
C LEU A 178 -0.17 -0.19 -9.04
N SER A 179 0.87 -0.99 -8.88
CA SER A 179 1.61 -1.11 -7.62
C SER A 179 2.30 0.21 -7.23
N ASP A 180 2.88 0.93 -8.19
CA ASP A 180 3.51 2.24 -7.94
C ASP A 180 2.48 3.26 -7.46
N TYR A 181 1.27 3.27 -8.01
CA TYR A 181 0.18 4.12 -7.54
C TYR A 181 -0.31 3.73 -6.14
N GLU A 182 -0.41 2.44 -5.83
CA GLU A 182 -0.74 2.01 -4.46
C GLU A 182 0.30 2.57 -3.46
N ARG A 183 1.59 2.46 -3.77
CA ARG A 183 2.68 3.02 -2.97
C ARG A 183 2.60 4.55 -2.88
N GLU A 184 2.32 5.23 -4.00
CA GLU A 184 2.20 6.69 -4.03
C GLU A 184 1.07 7.18 -3.14
N TYR A 185 -0.14 6.61 -3.29
CA TYR A 185 -1.35 7.12 -2.64
C TYR A 185 -1.59 6.58 -1.23
N LEU A 186 -1.13 5.37 -0.92
CA LEU A 186 -1.31 4.73 0.39
C LEU A 186 -0.03 4.66 1.21
N GLY A 187 1.13 4.63 0.55
CA GLY A 187 2.43 4.42 1.19
C GLY A 187 2.82 2.95 1.40
N PHE A 188 2.01 2.01 0.90
CA PHE A 188 2.25 0.56 0.94
C PHE A 188 1.48 -0.13 -0.20
N TYR A 189 1.78 -1.43 -0.43
CA TYR A 189 1.11 -2.23 -1.44
C TYR A 189 -0.09 -2.97 -0.85
N ILE A 190 -1.26 -2.85 -1.50
CA ILE A 190 -2.47 -3.64 -1.19
C ILE A 190 -2.36 -5.01 -1.84
N THR A 191 -1.99 -5.00 -3.12
CA THR A 191 -1.72 -6.19 -3.92
C THR A 191 -0.41 -6.84 -3.49
N LYS A 192 -0.01 -7.91 -4.16
CA LYS A 192 1.32 -8.49 -3.93
C LYS A 192 2.41 -7.45 -4.22
N HIS A 193 3.38 -7.39 -3.33
CA HIS A 193 4.57 -6.56 -3.52
C HIS A 193 5.24 -6.90 -4.86
N PRO A 194 5.77 -5.92 -5.64
CA PRO A 194 6.47 -6.20 -6.89
C PRO A 194 7.58 -7.25 -6.74
N MET A 195 8.30 -7.22 -5.63
CA MET A 195 9.34 -8.21 -5.32
C MET A 195 8.79 -9.63 -5.14
N GLU A 196 7.61 -9.79 -4.55
CA GLU A 196 6.96 -11.10 -4.42
C GLU A 196 6.56 -11.66 -5.79
N LYS A 197 6.00 -10.81 -6.65
CA LYS A 197 5.69 -11.18 -8.04
C LYS A 197 6.94 -11.54 -8.83
N LEU A 198 8.02 -10.78 -8.64
CA LEU A 198 9.30 -11.05 -9.28
C LEU A 198 9.90 -12.37 -8.78
N PHE A 199 9.88 -12.63 -7.47
CA PHE A 199 10.34 -13.87 -6.89
C PHE A 199 9.60 -15.07 -7.46
N GLU A 200 8.27 -15.03 -7.58
CA GLU A 200 7.47 -16.10 -8.17
C GLU A 200 7.87 -16.39 -9.62
N LYS A 201 8.17 -15.35 -10.43
CA LYS A 201 8.64 -15.48 -11.81
C LYS A 201 10.06 -16.04 -11.92
N LYS A 202 10.92 -15.73 -10.94
CA LYS A 202 12.36 -16.02 -10.96
C LYS A 202 12.75 -17.20 -10.05
N GLN A 203 11.80 -17.88 -9.44
CA GLN A 203 12.04 -18.99 -8.50
C GLN A 203 12.89 -20.12 -9.08
N GLN A 204 12.83 -20.33 -10.39
CA GLN A 204 13.61 -21.33 -11.12
C GLN A 204 15.14 -21.10 -11.06
N TYR A 205 15.59 -19.87 -10.77
CA TYR A 205 17.01 -19.52 -10.70
C TYR A 205 17.64 -19.80 -9.31
N GLY A 206 16.91 -20.43 -8.40
CA GLY A 206 17.45 -20.84 -7.08
C GLY A 206 17.64 -19.70 -6.09
N MET A 207 16.90 -18.59 -6.26
CA MET A 207 16.89 -17.48 -5.32
C MET A 207 16.10 -17.81 -4.06
N PHE A 208 16.41 -17.15 -2.95
CA PHE A 208 15.77 -17.34 -1.65
C PHE A 208 15.05 -16.07 -1.20
N GLN A 209 14.07 -16.25 -0.32
CA GLN A 209 13.47 -15.19 0.49
C GLN A 209 14.11 -15.17 1.88
N ILE A 210 13.97 -14.03 2.58
CA ILE A 210 14.58 -13.80 3.90
C ILE A 210 14.25 -14.93 4.88
N ALA A 211 12.96 -15.32 4.96
CA ALA A 211 12.49 -16.35 5.91
C ALA A 211 13.14 -17.74 5.73
N ASN A 212 13.56 -18.08 4.52
CA ASN A 212 14.01 -19.44 4.16
C ASN A 212 15.49 -19.49 3.76
N SER A 213 16.21 -18.40 3.91
CA SER A 213 17.62 -18.33 3.50
C SER A 213 18.59 -18.65 4.64
N LYS A 214 19.81 -18.99 4.23
CA LYS A 214 20.96 -19.23 5.09
C LYS A 214 22.13 -18.33 4.67
N ASP A 215 23.20 -18.36 5.44
CA ASP A 215 24.43 -17.63 5.12
C ASP A 215 24.88 -17.84 3.68
N ASN A 216 25.22 -16.73 3.02
CA ASN A 216 25.74 -16.68 1.65
C ASN A 216 24.86 -17.33 0.57
N GLN A 217 23.56 -17.46 0.80
CA GLN A 217 22.61 -17.81 -0.25
C GLN A 217 22.13 -16.55 -1.01
N PRO A 218 21.77 -16.68 -2.30
CA PRO A 218 21.27 -15.56 -3.11
C PRO A 218 19.89 -15.13 -2.66
N LEU A 219 19.80 -13.97 -2.00
CA LEU A 219 18.55 -13.35 -1.58
C LEU A 219 18.07 -12.37 -2.64
N LEU A 220 16.88 -12.58 -3.18
CA LEU A 220 16.23 -11.57 -4.02
C LEU A 220 15.62 -10.50 -3.11
N ILE A 221 16.16 -9.29 -3.18
CA ILE A 221 15.76 -8.17 -2.31
C ILE A 221 15.64 -6.86 -3.09
N GLN A 222 14.95 -5.92 -2.47
CA GLN A 222 14.97 -4.50 -2.77
C GLN A 222 15.46 -3.76 -1.54
N ILE A 223 16.15 -2.63 -1.72
CA ILE A 223 16.59 -1.78 -0.61
C ILE A 223 15.56 -0.66 -0.43
N ASP A 224 14.82 -0.69 0.69
CA ASP A 224 13.78 0.30 1.00
C ASP A 224 14.34 1.58 1.63
N GLU A 225 15.39 1.45 2.45
CA GLU A 225 15.98 2.58 3.17
C GLU A 225 17.50 2.44 3.26
N VAL A 226 18.21 3.55 3.11
CA VAL A 226 19.67 3.61 3.25
C VAL A 226 20.05 4.69 4.26
N LYS A 227 20.57 4.28 5.40
CA LYS A 227 21.11 5.17 6.43
C LYS A 227 22.64 5.18 6.36
N ARG A 228 23.21 6.24 5.77
CA ARG A 228 24.64 6.44 5.64
C ARG A 228 25.23 6.97 6.94
N ILE A 229 26.33 6.37 7.38
CA ILE A 229 27.05 6.79 8.58
C ILE A 229 28.57 6.78 8.33
N ARG A 230 29.30 7.52 9.18
CA ARG A 230 30.78 7.44 9.23
C ARG A 230 31.25 6.62 10.43
N THR A 231 32.18 5.72 10.19
CA THR A 231 32.85 4.95 11.24
C THR A 231 33.77 5.87 12.07
N LYS A 232 34.22 5.40 13.24
CA LYS A 232 35.22 6.09 14.07
C LYS A 232 36.55 6.35 13.32
N LYS A 233 36.84 5.56 12.28
CA LYS A 233 38.03 5.72 11.42
C LYS A 233 37.78 6.65 10.22
N GLY A 234 36.64 7.34 10.17
CA GLY A 234 36.29 8.30 9.11
C GLY A 234 35.82 7.66 7.79
N GLN A 235 35.66 6.36 7.72
CA GLN A 235 35.20 5.64 6.53
C GLN A 235 33.66 5.64 6.46
N ASN A 236 33.09 5.72 5.26
CA ASN A 236 31.65 5.60 5.06
C ASN A 236 31.20 4.14 5.12
N MET A 237 30.03 3.91 5.71
CA MET A 237 29.30 2.62 5.70
C MET A 237 27.80 2.93 5.69
N ALA A 238 26.97 1.92 5.46
CA ALA A 238 25.52 2.07 5.50
C ALA A 238 24.84 0.97 6.31
N PHE A 239 23.75 1.35 6.98
CA PHE A 239 22.67 0.45 7.35
C PHE A 239 21.58 0.54 6.30
N VAL A 240 21.02 -0.59 5.92
CA VAL A 240 19.97 -0.68 4.90
C VAL A 240 18.82 -1.51 5.42
N THR A 241 17.61 -1.24 4.92
CA THR A 241 16.47 -2.11 5.11
C THR A 241 16.28 -2.93 3.84
N LEU A 242 16.51 -4.23 3.94
CA LEU A 242 16.32 -5.21 2.86
C LEU A 242 14.88 -5.70 2.89
N ASN A 243 14.23 -5.79 1.73
CA ASN A 243 12.83 -6.19 1.58
C ASN A 243 12.70 -7.21 0.45
N ASP A 244 12.15 -8.40 0.73
CA ASP A 244 11.90 -9.44 -0.27
C ASP A 244 10.45 -9.48 -0.78
N GLY A 245 9.64 -8.50 -0.33
CA GLY A 245 8.22 -8.40 -0.64
C GLY A 245 7.30 -9.00 0.42
N ARG A 246 7.81 -9.89 1.28
CA ARG A 246 7.10 -10.49 2.42
C ARG A 246 7.67 -10.05 3.74
N ASP A 247 8.98 -10.13 3.85
CA ASP A 247 9.72 -9.83 5.08
C ASP A 247 10.72 -8.70 4.85
N THR A 248 11.09 -8.05 5.94
CA THR A 248 12.15 -7.03 5.96
C THR A 248 13.24 -7.43 6.94
N LEU A 249 14.49 -7.10 6.62
CA LEU A 249 15.66 -7.42 7.41
C LEU A 249 16.62 -6.24 7.42
N ASP A 250 17.16 -5.93 8.60
CA ASP A 250 18.25 -4.96 8.71
C ASP A 250 19.53 -5.50 8.06
N GLY A 251 20.13 -4.72 7.17
CA GLY A 251 21.39 -5.04 6.49
C GLY A 251 22.50 -4.07 6.87
N VAL A 252 23.74 -4.56 6.87
CA VAL A 252 24.93 -3.73 7.15
C VAL A 252 25.91 -3.87 6.00
N LEU A 253 26.23 -2.73 5.36
CA LEU A 253 27.31 -2.63 4.38
C LEU A 253 28.53 -1.99 5.05
N PHE A 254 29.53 -2.79 5.37
CA PHE A 254 30.80 -2.28 5.87
C PHE A 254 31.56 -1.49 4.80
N PRO A 255 32.56 -0.67 5.17
CA PRO A 255 33.19 0.30 4.26
C PRO A 255 33.67 -0.25 2.91
N ASN A 256 34.19 -1.46 2.90
CA ASN A 256 34.69 -2.09 1.67
C ASN A 256 33.54 -2.41 0.69
N VAL A 257 32.44 -2.96 1.20
CA VAL A 257 31.23 -3.29 0.42
C VAL A 257 30.50 -2.00 0.04
N TYR A 258 30.33 -1.08 1.00
CA TYR A 258 29.68 0.21 0.75
C TYR A 258 30.34 0.96 -0.41
N LYS A 259 31.66 1.06 -0.42
CA LYS A 259 32.43 1.75 -1.49
C LYS A 259 32.18 1.13 -2.87
N LYS A 260 31.98 -0.18 -2.95
CA LYS A 260 31.73 -0.90 -4.20
C LYS A 260 30.35 -0.59 -4.79
N TYR A 261 29.34 -0.41 -3.91
CA TYR A 261 27.93 -0.30 -4.31
C TYR A 261 27.28 1.04 -3.97
N GLU A 262 28.04 2.07 -3.60
CA GLU A 262 27.51 3.37 -3.15
C GLU A 262 26.50 3.99 -4.12
N LEU A 263 26.70 3.84 -5.42
CA LEU A 263 25.82 4.36 -6.47
C LEU A 263 24.56 3.49 -6.65
N ASP A 264 24.67 2.20 -6.45
CA ASP A 264 23.58 1.25 -6.66
C ASP A 264 22.56 1.25 -5.50
N LEU A 265 22.96 1.80 -4.33
CA LEU A 265 22.10 1.89 -3.15
C LEU A 265 21.02 2.98 -3.25
N GLN A 266 20.89 3.69 -4.35
CA GLN A 266 19.94 4.81 -4.48
C GLN A 266 18.65 4.45 -5.22
N ASP A 267 18.63 3.32 -5.89
CA ASP A 267 17.52 2.91 -6.73
C ASP A 267 16.74 1.77 -6.07
N ASP A 268 15.42 1.90 -6.01
CA ASP A 268 14.46 0.84 -5.60
C ASP A 268 14.50 -0.37 -6.57
N LYS A 269 15.68 -0.77 -7.05
CA LYS A 269 15.86 -1.86 -8.01
C LYS A 269 15.97 -3.19 -7.31
N PRO A 270 15.37 -4.25 -7.87
CA PRO A 270 15.61 -5.61 -7.43
C PRO A 270 17.08 -5.99 -7.59
N MET A 271 17.64 -6.58 -6.55
CA MET A 271 19.04 -7.04 -6.51
C MET A 271 19.13 -8.41 -5.86
N ILE A 272 20.19 -9.13 -6.16
CA ILE A 272 20.58 -10.34 -5.45
C ILE A 272 21.62 -9.96 -4.38
N CYS A 273 21.31 -10.25 -3.14
CA CYS A 273 22.16 -9.97 -1.99
C CYS A 273 22.74 -11.25 -1.42
N TYR A 274 24.04 -11.23 -1.15
CA TYR A 274 24.77 -12.28 -0.42
C TYR A 274 25.24 -11.73 0.90
N GLY A 275 25.14 -12.52 1.97
CA GLY A 275 25.60 -12.07 3.28
C GLY A 275 25.60 -13.16 4.33
N LYS A 276 26.01 -12.79 5.53
CA LYS A 276 25.95 -13.64 6.73
C LYS A 276 24.98 -13.08 7.74
N TYR A 277 24.18 -13.93 8.31
CA TYR A 277 23.29 -13.57 9.41
C TYR A 277 24.09 -13.36 10.70
N GLU A 278 23.79 -12.28 11.38
CA GLU A 278 24.35 -11.95 12.69
C GLU A 278 23.25 -11.46 13.63
N THR A 279 23.28 -11.87 14.88
CA THR A 279 22.40 -11.32 15.91
C THR A 279 23.14 -10.27 16.71
N ARG A 280 22.62 -9.04 16.72
CA ARG A 280 23.17 -7.93 17.50
C ARG A 280 22.07 -7.25 18.30
N ASN A 281 22.27 -7.12 19.62
CA ASN A 281 21.26 -6.52 20.53
C ASN A 281 19.88 -7.20 20.38
N ASP A 282 19.85 -8.52 20.34
CA ASP A 282 18.65 -9.35 20.16
C ASP A 282 17.88 -9.12 18.85
N LYS A 283 18.51 -8.47 17.85
CA LYS A 283 17.97 -8.29 16.51
C LYS A 283 18.83 -9.03 15.49
N LEU A 284 18.15 -9.78 14.62
CA LEU A 284 18.78 -10.41 13.47
C LEU A 284 19.08 -9.34 12.40
N GLN A 285 20.28 -9.39 11.85
CA GLN A 285 20.73 -8.52 10.74
C GLN A 285 21.54 -9.35 9.73
N LEU A 286 21.64 -8.86 8.50
CA LEU A 286 22.49 -9.42 7.47
C LEU A 286 23.73 -8.57 7.28
N ILE A 287 24.90 -9.15 7.47
CA ILE A 287 26.16 -8.52 7.03
C ILE A 287 26.29 -8.76 5.54
N VAL A 288 26.06 -7.73 4.76
CA VAL A 288 26.09 -7.80 3.28
C VAL A 288 27.53 -7.98 2.83
N ASN A 289 27.78 -9.00 2.04
CA ASN A 289 29.09 -9.32 1.46
C ASN A 289 29.17 -8.90 -0.01
N ASP A 290 28.07 -9.07 -0.75
CA ASP A 290 28.00 -8.75 -2.16
C ASP A 290 26.58 -8.41 -2.60
N LEU A 291 26.46 -7.61 -3.68
CA LEU A 291 25.22 -7.26 -4.35
C LEU A 291 25.42 -7.47 -5.86
N VAL A 292 24.42 -8.07 -6.52
CA VAL A 292 24.46 -8.34 -7.98
C VAL A 292 23.14 -7.92 -8.57
N SER A 293 23.12 -7.38 -9.78
CA SER A 293 21.84 -7.13 -10.46
C SER A 293 21.16 -8.44 -10.83
N VAL A 294 19.82 -8.42 -10.94
CA VAL A 294 19.06 -9.63 -11.28
C VAL A 294 19.49 -10.15 -12.65
N GLU A 295 19.73 -9.25 -13.61
CA GLU A 295 20.16 -9.59 -14.96
C GLU A 295 21.52 -10.32 -14.96
N GLN A 296 22.48 -9.84 -14.18
CA GLN A 296 23.82 -10.47 -14.05
C GLN A 296 23.77 -11.81 -13.35
N PHE A 297 22.76 -12.07 -12.53
CA PHE A 297 22.61 -13.35 -11.85
C PHE A 297 22.02 -14.44 -12.75
N GLU A 298 21.26 -14.06 -13.77
CA GLU A 298 20.61 -14.98 -14.70
C GLU A 298 21.53 -15.43 -15.86
N GLU A 299 22.64 -14.73 -16.08
CA GLU A 299 23.71 -15.07 -17.04
C GLU A 299 24.66 -16.14 -16.46
#